data_35e45cef949ab9f0e39e13554ecce8eb
#
_entry.id   35e45cef949ab9f0e39e13554ecce8eb
#
_cell.length_a   1.000
_cell.length_b   1.000
_cell.length_c   1.000
_cell.angle_alpha   90.00
_cell.angle_beta   90.00
_cell.angle_gamma   90.00
#
_symmetry.space_group_name_H-M   'P 1'
#
loop_
_entity.id
_entity.type
_entity.pdbx_description
1 polymer ?
#
loop_
_entity_poly.entity_id
_entity_poly.type
_entity_poly.pdbx_seq_one_letter_code
_entity_poly.pdbx_strand_id
1 'polypeptide(L)'
;MKAEIKEFMDALKARTVGESEFHQAVQEVIETLWDTYQANPKYKANKILEKMVEPERVIMFRVPWIDDKGEVQINRGYRVQFNSAIGPYKGGLRFHPSVTLGGLKFLGFEQTFKNSLTTLPMGGGKGGSDFNTKGKSDNEIMRFCQSFMTELCKYIGADTDVPAGDIGVGGREIGFLFGQYKRIRNEFVGVLTGKNREFGGSRVRPEATGYGTVYFAQHMLAEKGEKIAGKTVAISGFGNVAWGAAQKLVQLGAKLVTISGPDGYIYDEKGLTQEGVDYMLELRASNNDVVAPYAEKFGAKFFPKAKPWEVKCDIAFPCAIQNELNEDDAKKLVANGCQMIVETSNMGCTAEAVNYANAHITFAPGKAANAGGVAVSGLEMSQNSMRYSWTAEEVDAKLSQIMKDIHDTCVKFGKEGNKINYVKGANIGGFIKVAEAMCAQGHC
;
A
#
# COMPACT_ATOMS: atom_id res chain seq x y z
N MET A 1 -21.58 17.00 -5.27
CA MET A 1 -21.83 16.21 -4.03
C MET A 1 -23.32 16.23 -3.71
N LYS A 2 -23.96 15.07 -3.47
CA LYS A 2 -25.38 14.96 -3.06
C LYS A 2 -25.58 15.60 -1.68
N ALA A 3 -26.74 16.18 -1.39
CA ALA A 3 -27.01 16.86 -0.12
C ALA A 3 -26.80 15.93 1.11
N GLU A 4 -27.27 14.69 0.98
CA GLU A 4 -27.14 13.67 2.04
C GLU A 4 -25.67 13.28 2.34
N ILE A 5 -24.80 13.22 1.30
CA ILE A 5 -23.37 13.00 1.50
C ILE A 5 -22.74 14.18 2.23
N LYS A 6 -23.18 15.41 1.89
CA LYS A 6 -22.71 16.62 2.59
C LYS A 6 -23.07 16.58 4.06
N GLU A 7 -24.32 16.24 4.39
CA GLU A 7 -24.80 16.12 5.77
C GLU A 7 -24.00 15.08 6.55
N PHE A 8 -23.78 13.89 5.97
CA PHE A 8 -22.94 12.86 6.56
C PHE A 8 -21.51 13.35 6.84
N MET A 9 -20.88 14.01 5.85
CA MET A 9 -19.53 14.53 5.98
C MET A 9 -19.44 15.69 6.99
N ASP A 10 -20.44 16.55 7.06
CA ASP A 10 -20.48 17.65 8.04
C ASP A 10 -20.56 17.08 9.48
N ALA A 11 -21.38 16.04 9.69
CA ALA A 11 -21.47 15.34 10.97
C ALA A 11 -20.15 14.64 11.35
N LEU A 12 -19.47 14.01 10.39
CA LEU A 12 -18.15 13.41 10.61
C LEU A 12 -17.09 14.46 10.98
N LYS A 13 -17.01 15.55 10.22
CA LYS A 13 -16.08 16.65 10.46
C LYS A 13 -16.24 17.31 11.82
N ALA A 14 -17.49 17.43 12.27
CA ALA A 14 -17.79 17.99 13.60
C ALA A 14 -17.24 17.14 14.75
N ARG A 15 -17.15 15.81 14.58
CA ARG A 15 -16.61 14.88 15.59
C ARG A 15 -15.10 14.67 15.51
N THR A 16 -14.48 14.94 14.36
CA THR A 16 -13.09 14.63 14.05
C THR A 16 -12.32 15.88 13.61
N VAL A 17 -12.39 16.92 14.41
CA VAL A 17 -11.81 18.25 14.12
C VAL A 17 -10.30 18.12 13.89
N GLY A 18 -9.82 18.69 12.78
CA GLY A 18 -8.38 18.73 12.43
C GLY A 18 -7.87 17.48 11.67
N GLU A 19 -8.72 16.51 11.35
CA GLU A 19 -8.35 15.28 10.65
C GLU A 19 -8.61 15.37 9.12
N SER A 20 -8.01 16.35 8.45
CA SER A 20 -8.31 16.70 7.05
C SER A 20 -8.06 15.56 6.07
N GLU A 21 -6.95 14.81 6.21
CA GLU A 21 -6.63 13.67 5.33
C GLU A 21 -7.66 12.55 5.49
N PHE A 22 -8.12 12.31 6.71
CA PHE A 22 -9.16 11.33 6.98
C PHE A 22 -10.50 11.75 6.35
N HIS A 23 -10.88 13.02 6.47
CA HIS A 23 -12.11 13.54 5.86
C HIS A 23 -12.09 13.40 4.34
N GLN A 24 -10.95 13.71 3.69
CA GLN A 24 -10.80 13.58 2.25
C GLN A 24 -10.98 12.12 1.81
N ALA A 25 -10.29 11.19 2.44
CA ALA A 25 -10.38 9.77 2.09
C ALA A 25 -11.79 9.21 2.27
N VAL A 26 -12.47 9.55 3.36
CA VAL A 26 -13.84 9.13 3.59
C VAL A 26 -14.76 9.69 2.51
N GLN A 27 -14.63 10.97 2.16
CA GLN A 27 -15.44 11.60 1.13
C GLN A 27 -15.28 10.92 -0.24
N GLU A 28 -14.03 10.69 -0.68
CA GLU A 28 -13.73 10.03 -1.95
C GLU A 28 -14.34 8.62 -2.05
N VAL A 29 -14.27 7.86 -0.97
CA VAL A 29 -14.87 6.52 -0.92
C VAL A 29 -16.38 6.59 -0.93
N ILE A 30 -17.00 7.42 -0.07
CA ILE A 30 -18.45 7.52 0.08
C ILE A 30 -19.12 8.01 -1.21
N GLU A 31 -18.52 8.95 -1.92
CA GLU A 31 -19.07 9.44 -3.21
C GLU A 31 -19.24 8.31 -4.23
N THR A 32 -18.37 7.32 -4.21
CA THR A 32 -18.42 6.18 -5.15
C THR A 32 -19.39 5.08 -4.72
N LEU A 33 -19.63 4.90 -3.42
CA LEU A 33 -20.43 3.78 -2.91
C LEU A 33 -21.83 4.19 -2.40
N TRP A 34 -22.15 5.49 -2.37
CA TRP A 34 -23.40 6.01 -1.79
C TRP A 34 -24.65 5.35 -2.32
N ASP A 35 -24.75 5.20 -3.64
CA ASP A 35 -25.91 4.59 -4.28
C ASP A 35 -26.06 3.11 -3.89
N THR A 36 -24.95 2.39 -3.78
CA THR A 36 -24.93 1.00 -3.30
C THR A 36 -25.42 0.90 -1.84
N TYR A 37 -24.98 1.83 -0.99
CA TYR A 37 -25.43 1.91 0.40
C TYR A 37 -26.93 2.24 0.50
N GLN A 38 -27.39 3.24 -0.26
CA GLN A 38 -28.80 3.66 -0.24
C GLN A 38 -29.75 2.59 -0.79
N ALA A 39 -29.29 1.82 -1.77
CA ALA A 39 -30.09 0.74 -2.36
C ALA A 39 -30.29 -0.46 -1.41
N ASN A 40 -29.55 -0.53 -0.31
CA ASN A 40 -29.61 -1.66 0.63
C ASN A 40 -30.18 -1.24 1.99
N PRO A 41 -31.48 -1.52 2.27
CA PRO A 41 -32.11 -1.18 3.55
C PRO A 41 -31.43 -1.78 4.78
N LYS A 42 -30.82 -2.99 4.64
CA LYS A 42 -30.09 -3.66 5.71
C LYS A 42 -28.86 -2.85 6.15
N TYR A 43 -28.12 -2.26 5.22
CA TYR A 43 -26.95 -1.44 5.54
C TYR A 43 -27.36 -0.16 6.30
N LYS A 44 -28.44 0.48 5.87
CA LYS A 44 -28.97 1.69 6.54
C LYS A 44 -29.48 1.38 7.94
N ALA A 45 -30.29 0.32 8.10
CA ALA A 45 -30.81 -0.09 9.38
C ALA A 45 -29.72 -0.40 10.41
N ASN A 46 -28.57 -0.92 9.94
CA ASN A 46 -27.41 -1.23 10.78
C ASN A 46 -26.39 -0.08 10.88
N LYS A 47 -26.66 1.07 10.28
CA LYS A 47 -25.76 2.25 10.26
C LYS A 47 -24.34 1.89 9.86
N ILE A 48 -24.20 1.13 8.78
CA ILE A 48 -22.91 0.54 8.38
C ILE A 48 -21.88 1.61 8.04
N LEU A 49 -22.25 2.71 7.34
CA LEU A 49 -21.31 3.77 7.01
C LEU A 49 -20.83 4.51 8.25
N GLU A 50 -21.73 4.83 9.17
CA GLU A 50 -21.39 5.50 10.43
C GLU A 50 -20.44 4.66 11.28
N LYS A 51 -20.60 3.33 11.30
CA LYS A 51 -19.67 2.41 11.95
C LYS A 51 -18.34 2.31 11.19
N MET A 52 -18.37 2.25 9.86
CA MET A 52 -17.15 2.09 9.06
C MET A 52 -16.22 3.30 9.07
N VAL A 53 -16.71 4.48 9.40
CA VAL A 53 -15.89 5.69 9.53
C VAL A 53 -15.44 5.95 10.96
N GLU A 54 -15.80 5.08 11.90
CA GLU A 54 -15.35 5.14 13.29
C GLU A 54 -14.41 3.96 13.58
N PRO A 55 -13.15 4.18 13.98
CA PRO A 55 -12.28 3.08 14.37
C PRO A 55 -12.83 2.38 15.62
N GLU A 56 -12.71 1.05 15.67
CA GLU A 56 -13.16 0.27 16.84
C GLU A 56 -12.39 0.67 18.11
N ARG A 57 -11.11 1.02 17.98
CA ARG A 57 -10.32 1.64 19.06
C ARG A 57 -9.07 2.33 18.56
N VAL A 58 -8.63 3.31 19.36
CA VAL A 58 -7.36 4.01 19.18
C VAL A 58 -6.55 3.88 20.46
N ILE A 59 -5.33 3.41 20.33
CA ILE A 59 -4.36 3.33 21.42
C ILE A 59 -3.29 4.39 21.18
N MET A 60 -3.08 5.26 22.16
CA MET A 60 -2.00 6.26 22.15
C MET A 60 -1.18 6.08 23.42
N PHE A 61 0.14 6.06 23.28
CA PHE A 61 1.05 5.83 24.40
C PHE A 61 2.35 6.62 24.25
N ARG A 62 2.99 6.86 25.38
CA ARG A 62 4.30 7.51 25.48
C ARG A 62 5.40 6.47 25.24
N VAL A 63 6.42 6.84 24.46
CA VAL A 63 7.59 6.00 24.16
C VAL A 63 8.86 6.71 24.64
N PRO A 64 9.28 6.50 25.89
CA PRO A 64 10.56 7.02 26.40
C PRO A 64 11.71 6.10 25.97
N TRP A 65 12.83 6.67 25.53
CA TRP A 65 14.02 5.90 25.15
C TRP A 65 15.28 6.73 25.40
N ILE A 66 16.44 6.11 25.42
CA ILE A 66 17.73 6.77 25.69
C ILE A 66 18.55 6.78 24.38
N ASP A 67 19.03 7.96 23.99
CA ASP A 67 19.90 8.12 22.83
C ASP A 67 21.36 7.68 23.12
N ASP A 68 22.24 7.76 22.12
CA ASP A 68 23.63 7.37 22.26
C ASP A 68 24.46 8.31 23.14
N LYS A 69 23.92 9.50 23.48
CA LYS A 69 24.53 10.43 24.42
C LYS A 69 24.10 10.19 25.87
N GLY A 70 23.17 9.25 26.10
CA GLY A 70 22.61 8.96 27.41
C GLY A 70 21.45 9.89 27.79
N GLU A 71 20.92 10.69 26.85
CA GLU A 71 19.82 11.59 27.09
C GLU A 71 18.46 10.90 26.88
N VAL A 72 17.48 11.23 27.73
CA VAL A 72 16.13 10.70 27.63
C VAL A 72 15.38 11.43 26.51
N GLN A 73 14.88 10.65 25.56
CA GLN A 73 14.03 11.11 24.48
C GLN A 73 12.60 10.59 24.69
N ILE A 74 11.60 11.36 24.22
CA ILE A 74 10.19 10.99 24.34
C ILE A 74 9.51 11.16 23.00
N ASN A 75 8.92 10.07 22.52
CA ASN A 75 8.07 10.06 21.34
C ASN A 75 6.64 9.60 21.69
N ARG A 76 5.73 9.77 20.75
CA ARG A 76 4.35 9.34 20.86
C ARG A 76 4.12 8.13 19.96
N GLY A 77 3.58 7.07 20.51
CA GLY A 77 3.18 5.88 19.79
C GLY A 77 1.67 5.81 19.60
N TYR A 78 1.25 5.21 18.49
CA TYR A 78 -0.15 5.00 18.13
C TYR A 78 -0.41 3.62 17.54
N ARG A 79 -1.60 3.07 17.81
CA ARG A 79 -2.22 1.99 17.05
C ARG A 79 -3.69 2.28 16.86
N VAL A 80 -4.13 2.39 15.62
CA VAL A 80 -5.53 2.49 15.22
C VAL A 80 -5.98 1.10 14.80
N GLN A 81 -6.82 0.49 15.61
CA GLN A 81 -7.52 -0.76 15.32
C GLN A 81 -8.85 -0.37 14.68
N PHE A 82 -8.86 -0.34 13.33
CA PHE A 82 -9.90 0.36 12.62
C PHE A 82 -11.16 -0.48 12.43
N ASN A 83 -11.01 -1.71 11.91
CA ASN A 83 -12.14 -2.60 11.67
C ASN A 83 -11.69 -4.06 11.70
N SER A 84 -12.35 -4.90 12.46
CA SER A 84 -12.05 -6.33 12.61
C SER A 84 -13.12 -7.26 12.04
N ALA A 85 -14.11 -6.74 11.33
CA ALA A 85 -15.25 -7.54 10.87
C ALA A 85 -14.87 -8.74 9.99
N ILE A 86 -13.75 -8.68 9.27
CA ILE A 86 -13.31 -9.76 8.37
C ILE A 86 -12.02 -10.46 8.79
N GLY A 87 -11.49 -10.15 9.95
CA GLY A 87 -10.29 -10.78 10.50
C GLY A 87 -9.50 -9.86 11.43
N PRO A 88 -8.36 -10.32 11.97
CA PRO A 88 -7.49 -9.52 12.82
C PRO A 88 -7.14 -8.19 12.17
N TYR A 89 -7.00 -7.12 12.98
CA TYR A 89 -6.53 -5.84 12.46
C TYR A 89 -5.19 -6.03 11.76
N LYS A 90 -5.04 -5.47 10.56
CA LYS A 90 -3.83 -5.62 9.75
C LYS A 90 -3.46 -4.31 9.10
N GLY A 91 -2.21 -3.92 9.26
CA GLY A 91 -1.65 -2.73 8.62
C GLY A 91 -0.33 -2.31 9.24
N GLY A 92 0.43 -1.49 8.49
CA GLY A 92 1.80 -1.13 8.82
C GLY A 92 1.95 -0.21 10.03
N LEU A 93 3.17 -0.18 10.56
CA LEU A 93 3.67 0.83 11.48
C LEU A 93 4.55 1.81 10.70
N ARG A 94 4.33 3.11 10.88
CA ARG A 94 5.11 4.17 10.26
C ARG A 94 5.92 4.92 11.32
N PHE A 95 7.24 5.01 11.14
CA PHE A 95 8.10 5.84 11.97
C PHE A 95 8.59 7.04 11.16
N HIS A 96 7.93 8.17 11.37
CA HIS A 96 8.23 9.40 10.63
C HIS A 96 7.70 10.62 11.41
N PRO A 97 8.42 11.77 11.42
CA PRO A 97 7.98 12.97 12.12
C PRO A 97 6.59 13.50 11.76
N SER A 98 6.10 13.20 10.55
CA SER A 98 4.77 13.62 10.08
C SER A 98 3.62 12.74 10.58
N VAL A 99 3.88 11.73 11.40
CA VAL A 99 2.82 10.84 11.90
C VAL A 99 1.89 11.59 12.83
N THR A 100 0.61 11.61 12.48
CA THR A 100 -0.50 12.17 13.26
C THR A 100 -1.61 11.15 13.42
N LEU A 101 -2.48 11.33 14.41
CA LEU A 101 -3.63 10.44 14.59
C LEU A 101 -4.57 10.49 13.37
N GLY A 102 -4.86 11.68 12.84
CA GLY A 102 -5.72 11.84 11.65
C GLY A 102 -5.16 11.12 10.42
N GLY A 103 -3.83 11.25 10.18
CA GLY A 103 -3.15 10.51 9.11
C GLY A 103 -3.19 9.00 9.30
N LEU A 104 -3.07 8.50 10.54
CA LEU A 104 -3.18 7.06 10.83
C LEU A 104 -4.62 6.54 10.72
N LYS A 105 -5.62 7.34 11.08
CA LYS A 105 -7.04 7.01 10.86
C LYS A 105 -7.35 6.93 9.37
N PHE A 106 -6.89 7.89 8.58
CA PHE A 106 -6.94 7.84 7.12
C PHE A 106 -6.38 6.53 6.58
N LEU A 107 -5.16 6.21 6.93
CA LEU A 107 -4.48 5.01 6.45
C LEU A 107 -5.15 3.71 6.94
N GLY A 108 -5.69 3.69 8.17
CA GLY A 108 -6.43 2.54 8.71
C GLY A 108 -7.76 2.31 8.01
N PHE A 109 -8.47 3.38 7.68
CA PHE A 109 -9.69 3.34 6.90
C PHE A 109 -9.44 2.76 5.50
N GLU A 110 -8.49 3.31 4.76
CA GLU A 110 -8.08 2.82 3.44
C GLU A 110 -7.60 1.35 3.49
N GLN A 111 -6.90 0.98 4.56
CA GLN A 111 -6.40 -0.38 4.75
C GLN A 111 -7.54 -1.39 4.90
N THR A 112 -8.67 -1.01 5.49
CA THR A 112 -9.86 -1.87 5.62
C THR A 112 -10.38 -2.29 4.24
N PHE A 113 -10.50 -1.35 3.30
CA PHE A 113 -10.94 -1.64 1.92
C PHE A 113 -9.90 -2.45 1.15
N LYS A 114 -8.63 -2.09 1.24
CA LYS A 114 -7.53 -2.81 0.58
C LYS A 114 -7.48 -4.26 1.03
N ASN A 115 -7.52 -4.52 2.33
CA ASN A 115 -7.43 -5.88 2.88
C ASN A 115 -8.64 -6.73 2.48
N SER A 116 -9.83 -6.15 2.46
CA SER A 116 -11.04 -6.87 2.07
C SER A 116 -11.00 -7.37 0.63
N LEU A 117 -10.37 -6.64 -0.27
CA LEU A 117 -10.21 -7.04 -1.67
C LEU A 117 -9.33 -8.27 -1.83
N THR A 118 -8.37 -8.51 -0.93
CA THR A 118 -7.45 -9.66 -1.02
C THR A 118 -8.12 -11.01 -0.82
N THR A 119 -9.37 -11.05 -0.39
CA THR A 119 -10.11 -12.26 0.03
C THR A 119 -9.58 -12.93 1.31
N LEU A 120 -8.41 -12.55 1.78
CA LEU A 120 -7.80 -13.10 3.00
C LEU A 120 -8.49 -12.55 4.26
N PRO A 121 -8.51 -13.30 5.37
CA PRO A 121 -9.16 -12.90 6.62
C PRO A 121 -8.32 -11.88 7.39
N MET A 122 -8.36 -10.64 6.95
CA MET A 122 -7.62 -9.52 7.53
C MET A 122 -8.51 -8.29 7.61
N GLY A 123 -8.65 -7.74 8.80
CA GLY A 123 -9.27 -6.46 9.06
C GLY A 123 -8.35 -5.27 8.71
N GLY A 124 -8.73 -4.08 9.12
CA GLY A 124 -7.96 -2.85 8.90
C GLY A 124 -7.35 -2.29 10.18
N GLY A 125 -6.11 -1.88 10.11
CA GLY A 125 -5.43 -1.19 11.19
C GLY A 125 -4.22 -0.39 10.68
N LYS A 126 -3.76 0.56 11.47
CA LYS A 126 -2.56 1.36 11.19
C LYS A 126 -1.95 1.86 12.48
N GLY A 127 -0.64 2.01 12.50
CA GLY A 127 0.04 2.56 13.66
C GLY A 127 1.32 3.28 13.30
N GLY A 128 2.01 3.76 14.31
CA GLY A 128 3.29 4.42 14.11
C GLY A 128 3.68 5.36 15.25
N SER A 129 4.68 6.15 14.95
CA SER A 129 5.25 7.14 15.87
C SER A 129 5.83 8.33 15.10
N ASP A 130 5.91 9.48 15.76
CA ASP A 130 6.64 10.65 15.29
C ASP A 130 8.17 10.48 15.34
N PHE A 131 8.66 9.30 15.66
CA PHE A 131 10.08 8.95 15.68
C PHE A 131 10.69 8.98 14.28
N ASN A 132 11.85 9.63 14.15
CA ASN A 132 12.60 9.67 12.90
C ASN A 132 13.78 8.67 12.95
N THR A 133 13.74 7.65 12.08
CA THR A 133 14.83 6.66 11.98
C THR A 133 16.07 7.17 11.25
N LYS A 134 15.92 8.24 10.44
CA LYS A 134 17.07 8.80 9.69
C LYS A 134 18.08 9.45 10.64
N GLY A 135 19.37 9.09 10.46
CA GLY A 135 20.47 9.60 11.25
C GLY A 135 20.56 9.02 12.67
N LYS A 136 19.80 7.98 12.98
CA LYS A 136 19.88 7.23 14.23
C LYS A 136 20.75 6.00 14.08
N SER A 137 21.49 5.64 15.13
CA SER A 137 22.23 4.38 15.18
C SER A 137 21.29 3.20 15.32
N ASP A 138 21.77 1.99 14.96
CA ASP A 138 21.02 0.75 15.16
C ASP A 138 20.65 0.53 16.64
N ASN A 139 21.53 0.94 17.55
CA ASN A 139 21.27 0.83 18.99
C ASN A 139 20.18 1.80 19.45
N GLU A 140 20.12 3.02 18.94
CA GLU A 140 19.05 3.98 19.21
C GLU A 140 17.71 3.44 18.69
N ILE A 141 17.68 2.96 17.44
CA ILE A 141 16.48 2.38 16.82
C ILE A 141 16.01 1.14 17.60
N MET A 142 16.93 0.28 18.03
CA MET A 142 16.61 -0.89 18.84
C MET A 142 15.97 -0.50 20.17
N ARG A 143 16.56 0.45 20.91
CA ARG A 143 16.01 0.94 22.18
C ARG A 143 14.63 1.55 22.01
N PHE A 144 14.46 2.36 20.96
CA PHE A 144 13.14 2.90 20.61
C PHE A 144 12.13 1.80 20.33
N CYS A 145 12.45 0.84 19.45
CA CYS A 145 11.56 -0.28 19.10
C CYS A 145 11.18 -1.13 20.34
N GLN A 146 12.12 -1.36 21.24
CA GLN A 146 11.88 -2.08 22.49
C GLN A 146 10.90 -1.32 23.40
N SER A 147 11.09 -0.02 23.56
CA SER A 147 10.18 0.81 24.34
C SER A 147 8.78 0.88 23.71
N PHE A 148 8.71 1.09 22.40
CA PHE A 148 7.46 1.11 21.64
C PHE A 148 6.68 -0.22 21.78
N MET A 149 7.36 -1.34 21.62
CA MET A 149 6.73 -2.66 21.73
C MET A 149 6.32 -3.01 23.15
N THR A 150 7.01 -2.49 24.18
CA THR A 150 6.64 -2.70 25.59
C THR A 150 5.21 -2.23 25.88
N GLU A 151 4.78 -1.15 25.25
CA GLU A 151 3.39 -0.69 25.36
C GLU A 151 2.46 -1.39 24.34
N LEU A 152 2.90 -1.52 23.10
CA LEU A 152 2.06 -2.06 22.03
C LEU A 152 1.72 -3.56 22.24
N CYS A 153 2.60 -4.36 22.83
CA CYS A 153 2.41 -5.81 23.00
C CYS A 153 1.16 -6.19 23.81
N LYS A 154 0.58 -5.25 24.56
CA LYS A 154 -0.66 -5.43 25.32
C LYS A 154 -1.90 -5.53 24.43
N TYR A 155 -1.82 -5.07 23.19
CA TYR A 155 -2.97 -4.88 22.30
C TYR A 155 -2.88 -5.66 20.99
N ILE A 156 -1.75 -6.31 20.71
CA ILE A 156 -1.50 -7.04 19.46
C ILE A 156 -1.27 -8.54 19.72
N GLY A 157 -1.41 -9.32 18.69
CA GLY A 157 -1.21 -10.77 18.72
C GLY A 157 -1.57 -11.40 17.38
N ALA A 158 -1.20 -12.65 17.17
CA ALA A 158 -1.39 -13.37 15.91
C ALA A 158 -2.85 -13.40 15.44
N ASP A 159 -3.80 -13.47 16.39
CA ASP A 159 -5.23 -13.60 16.12
C ASP A 159 -6.03 -12.32 16.46
N THR A 160 -5.36 -11.27 16.90
CA THR A 160 -6.01 -10.02 17.32
C THR A 160 -5.65 -8.86 16.40
N ASP A 161 -4.35 -8.58 16.29
CA ASP A 161 -3.81 -7.44 15.53
C ASP A 161 -2.38 -7.75 15.09
N VAL A 162 -2.13 -7.74 13.80
CA VAL A 162 -0.85 -8.11 13.19
C VAL A 162 -0.26 -6.93 12.43
N PRO A 163 0.55 -6.08 13.09
CA PRO A 163 1.23 -4.99 12.42
C PRO A 163 2.26 -5.47 11.37
N ALA A 164 2.64 -4.57 10.48
CA ALA A 164 3.66 -4.78 9.45
C ALA A 164 4.59 -3.58 9.32
N GLY A 165 5.55 -3.62 8.40
CA GLY A 165 6.36 -2.48 8.04
C GLY A 165 5.62 -1.44 7.19
N ASP A 166 6.10 -0.21 7.23
CA ASP A 166 5.71 0.94 6.43
C ASP A 166 6.90 1.93 6.39
N ILE A 167 6.70 3.20 6.04
CA ILE A 167 7.78 4.21 6.03
C ILE A 167 8.52 4.23 7.37
N GLY A 168 9.84 4.11 7.32
CA GLY A 168 10.70 4.08 8.50
C GLY A 168 10.66 2.77 9.32
N VAL A 169 9.95 1.75 8.85
CA VAL A 169 9.87 0.42 9.48
C VAL A 169 10.11 -0.66 8.45
N GLY A 170 11.33 -1.11 8.35
CA GLY A 170 11.76 -2.22 7.50
C GLY A 170 12.01 -3.50 8.28
N GLY A 171 12.73 -4.45 7.67
CA GLY A 171 13.04 -5.75 8.29
C GLY A 171 13.84 -5.62 9.59
N ARG A 172 14.73 -4.62 9.71
CA ARG A 172 15.49 -4.32 10.93
C ARG A 172 14.55 -3.94 12.08
N GLU A 173 13.68 -2.97 11.88
CA GLU A 173 12.74 -2.49 12.89
C GLU A 173 11.75 -3.62 13.27
N ILE A 174 11.24 -4.35 12.30
CA ILE A 174 10.36 -5.51 12.53
C ILE A 174 11.09 -6.56 13.38
N GLY A 175 12.37 -6.80 13.13
CA GLY A 175 13.19 -7.70 13.93
C GLY A 175 13.30 -7.26 15.39
N PHE A 176 13.61 -5.99 15.65
CA PHE A 176 13.70 -5.43 17.00
C PHE A 176 12.34 -5.47 17.73
N LEU A 177 11.26 -5.12 17.03
CA LEU A 177 9.90 -5.18 17.56
C LEU A 177 9.50 -6.62 17.90
N PHE A 178 9.75 -7.58 17.02
CA PHE A 178 9.46 -9.00 17.24
C PHE A 178 10.25 -9.59 18.39
N GLY A 179 11.55 -9.27 18.48
CA GLY A 179 12.42 -9.71 19.56
C GLY A 179 11.90 -9.25 20.94
N GLN A 180 11.44 -8.01 21.04
CA GLN A 180 10.87 -7.48 22.29
C GLN A 180 9.51 -8.10 22.61
N TYR A 181 8.62 -8.26 21.62
CA TYR A 181 7.35 -8.96 21.80
C TYR A 181 7.57 -10.37 22.36
N LYS A 182 8.44 -11.17 21.70
CA LYS A 182 8.79 -12.52 22.12
C LYS A 182 9.32 -12.56 23.55
N ARG A 183 10.16 -11.57 23.93
CA ARG A 183 10.75 -11.48 25.26
C ARG A 183 9.69 -11.21 26.35
N ILE A 184 8.72 -10.31 26.08
CA ILE A 184 7.69 -9.93 27.04
C ILE A 184 6.61 -11.01 27.17
N ARG A 185 6.13 -11.51 26.02
CA ARG A 185 5.02 -12.47 25.96
C ARG A 185 5.45 -13.92 26.20
N ASN A 186 6.75 -14.20 26.06
CA ASN A 186 7.30 -15.56 26.08
C ASN A 186 6.62 -16.48 25.03
N GLU A 187 6.31 -15.94 23.87
CA GLU A 187 5.60 -16.61 22.78
C GLU A 187 6.34 -16.44 21.47
N PHE A 188 6.41 -17.50 20.66
CA PHE A 188 6.88 -17.43 19.27
C PHE A 188 5.68 -17.66 18.35
N VAL A 189 4.99 -16.57 17.97
CA VAL A 189 3.73 -16.60 17.23
C VAL A 189 3.81 -15.72 15.98
N GLY A 190 2.81 -15.81 15.12
CA GLY A 190 2.69 -15.05 13.89
C GLY A 190 2.29 -13.56 14.05
N VAL A 191 2.71 -12.92 15.14
CA VAL A 191 2.58 -11.49 15.33
C VAL A 191 3.62 -10.77 14.47
N LEU A 192 3.27 -9.63 13.87
CA LEU A 192 4.05 -8.89 12.89
C LEU A 192 4.28 -9.66 11.58
N THR A 193 4.25 -8.95 10.46
CA THR A 193 4.67 -9.44 9.15
C THR A 193 5.76 -8.57 8.54
N GLY A 194 6.47 -9.11 7.55
CA GLY A 194 7.69 -8.51 7.04
C GLY A 194 8.92 -8.92 7.86
N LYS A 195 8.82 -10.03 8.60
CA LYS A 195 9.93 -10.64 9.31
C LYS A 195 10.99 -11.18 8.35
N ASN A 196 12.21 -11.31 8.81
CA ASN A 196 13.24 -12.06 8.09
C ASN A 196 12.87 -13.55 8.05
N ARG A 197 13.37 -14.25 7.04
CA ARG A 197 13.05 -15.68 6.80
C ARG A 197 13.46 -16.59 7.96
N GLU A 198 14.52 -16.23 8.67
CA GLU A 198 15.06 -16.98 9.80
C GLU A 198 14.08 -17.10 10.98
N PHE A 199 13.09 -16.21 11.06
CA PHE A 199 12.10 -16.23 12.14
C PHE A 199 10.64 -16.04 11.65
N GLY A 200 10.34 -16.64 10.51
CA GLY A 200 8.96 -16.80 10.02
C GLY A 200 8.51 -15.82 8.96
N GLY A 201 9.43 -15.09 8.32
CA GLY A 201 9.12 -14.25 7.17
C GLY A 201 8.83 -15.04 5.90
N SER A 202 7.95 -14.52 5.05
CA SER A 202 7.60 -15.12 3.76
C SER A 202 8.62 -14.78 2.66
N ARG A 203 8.78 -15.68 1.71
CA ARG A 203 9.43 -15.40 0.41
C ARG A 203 8.56 -14.42 -0.40
N VAL A 204 9.15 -13.79 -1.40
CA VAL A 204 8.50 -12.83 -2.33
C VAL A 204 7.95 -11.57 -1.63
N ARG A 205 8.25 -11.33 -0.35
CA ARG A 205 7.68 -10.19 0.38
C ARG A 205 8.21 -8.82 -0.08
N PRO A 206 9.53 -8.64 -0.33
CA PRO A 206 10.07 -7.37 -0.83
C PRO A 206 9.50 -6.98 -2.19
N GLU A 207 9.32 -7.94 -3.09
CA GLU A 207 8.86 -7.79 -4.47
C GLU A 207 7.34 -7.67 -4.58
N ALA A 208 6.61 -8.13 -3.58
CA ALA A 208 5.18 -8.45 -3.66
C ALA A 208 4.29 -7.30 -4.14
N THR A 209 4.58 -6.07 -3.74
CA THR A 209 3.80 -4.91 -4.17
C THR A 209 3.96 -4.68 -5.68
N GLY A 210 5.20 -4.68 -6.15
CA GLY A 210 5.50 -4.52 -7.57
C GLY A 210 4.98 -5.69 -8.41
N TYR A 211 5.21 -6.93 -7.97
CA TYR A 211 4.68 -8.12 -8.64
C TYR A 211 3.16 -8.07 -8.78
N GLY A 212 2.48 -7.79 -7.67
CA GLY A 212 1.02 -7.70 -7.65
C GLY A 212 0.48 -6.65 -8.60
N THR A 213 1.11 -5.47 -8.64
CA THR A 213 0.70 -4.39 -9.55
C THR A 213 0.84 -4.80 -11.01
N VAL A 214 1.91 -5.51 -11.37
CA VAL A 214 2.10 -6.01 -12.74
C VAL A 214 1.07 -7.09 -13.08
N TYR A 215 0.75 -8.00 -12.16
CA TYR A 215 -0.33 -8.98 -12.36
C TYR A 215 -1.69 -8.31 -12.56
N PHE A 216 -1.99 -7.28 -11.76
CA PHE A 216 -3.22 -6.52 -11.94
C PHE A 216 -3.29 -5.87 -13.34
N ALA A 217 -2.18 -5.25 -13.78
CA ALA A 217 -2.09 -4.67 -15.13
C ALA A 217 -2.25 -5.72 -16.24
N GLN A 218 -1.71 -6.94 -16.07
CA GLN A 218 -1.94 -8.03 -17.02
C GLN A 218 -3.42 -8.37 -17.18
N HIS A 219 -4.17 -8.43 -16.06
CA HIS A 219 -5.60 -8.73 -16.10
C HIS A 219 -6.38 -7.58 -16.75
N MET A 220 -5.99 -6.31 -16.50
CA MET A 220 -6.60 -5.17 -17.18
C MET A 220 -6.38 -5.19 -18.69
N LEU A 221 -5.19 -5.61 -19.15
CA LEU A 221 -4.90 -5.80 -20.58
C LEU A 221 -5.69 -6.95 -21.17
N ALA A 222 -5.82 -8.05 -20.43
CA ALA A 222 -6.58 -9.23 -20.87
C ALA A 222 -8.06 -8.92 -21.14
N GLU A 223 -8.69 -8.00 -20.40
CA GLU A 223 -10.04 -7.49 -20.69
C GLU A 223 -10.16 -6.85 -22.09
N LYS A 224 -9.04 -6.39 -22.64
CA LYS A 224 -8.96 -5.83 -24.00
C LYS A 224 -8.40 -6.80 -25.03
N GLY A 225 -8.15 -8.06 -24.65
CA GLY A 225 -7.49 -9.05 -25.50
C GLY A 225 -6.00 -8.78 -25.73
N GLU A 226 -5.37 -7.96 -24.91
CA GLU A 226 -3.97 -7.55 -25.04
C GLU A 226 -3.06 -8.28 -24.03
N LYS A 227 -1.76 -8.26 -24.28
CA LYS A 227 -0.72 -8.83 -23.41
C LYS A 227 0.28 -7.76 -23.01
N ILE A 228 0.93 -7.95 -21.84
CA ILE A 228 1.94 -7.03 -21.34
C ILE A 228 3.27 -7.16 -22.10
N ALA A 229 3.54 -8.36 -22.67
CA ALA A 229 4.72 -8.58 -23.49
C ALA A 229 4.75 -7.64 -24.70
N GLY A 230 5.90 -6.99 -24.91
CA GLY A 230 6.12 -6.01 -25.96
C GLY A 230 5.57 -4.60 -25.68
N LYS A 231 4.80 -4.40 -24.59
CA LYS A 231 4.37 -3.05 -24.20
C LYS A 231 5.54 -2.23 -23.69
N THR A 232 5.60 -0.95 -24.09
CA THR A 232 6.56 0.01 -23.55
C THR A 232 6.03 0.56 -22.23
N VAL A 233 6.84 0.46 -21.19
CA VAL A 233 6.45 0.78 -19.81
C VAL A 233 7.37 1.83 -19.22
N ALA A 234 6.79 2.87 -18.61
CA ALA A 234 7.50 3.84 -17.78
C ALA A 234 7.17 3.62 -16.30
N ILE A 235 8.20 3.57 -15.44
CA ILE A 235 8.05 3.54 -13.99
C ILE A 235 8.78 4.71 -13.36
N SER A 236 8.33 5.16 -12.19
CA SER A 236 9.08 6.02 -11.29
C SER A 236 9.67 5.24 -10.13
N GLY A 237 10.67 5.81 -9.46
CA GLY A 237 11.31 5.18 -8.30
C GLY A 237 12.34 4.11 -8.66
N PHE A 238 13.07 3.65 -7.64
CA PHE A 238 14.01 2.51 -7.69
C PHE A 238 14.06 1.74 -6.35
N GLY A 239 13.10 2.02 -5.46
CA GLY A 239 12.90 1.29 -4.20
C GLY A 239 12.31 -0.11 -4.40
N ASN A 240 11.95 -0.82 -3.31
CA ASN A 240 11.41 -2.20 -3.36
C ASN A 240 10.22 -2.34 -4.31
N VAL A 241 9.33 -1.37 -4.32
CA VAL A 241 8.11 -1.38 -5.13
C VAL A 241 8.46 -1.30 -6.61
N ALA A 242 9.29 -0.31 -6.98
CA ALA A 242 9.76 -0.12 -8.35
C ALA A 242 10.62 -1.30 -8.82
N TRP A 243 11.52 -1.80 -7.98
CA TRP A 243 12.35 -2.96 -8.30
C TRP A 243 11.50 -4.21 -8.54
N GLY A 244 10.52 -4.51 -7.67
CA GLY A 244 9.62 -5.64 -7.88
C GLY A 244 8.81 -5.51 -9.18
N ALA A 245 8.27 -4.32 -9.47
CA ALA A 245 7.58 -4.07 -10.73
C ALA A 245 8.52 -4.26 -11.93
N ALA A 246 9.72 -3.68 -11.89
CA ALA A 246 10.73 -3.80 -12.94
C ALA A 246 11.09 -5.27 -13.22
N GLN A 247 11.37 -6.04 -12.16
CA GLN A 247 11.70 -7.46 -12.28
C GLN A 247 10.58 -8.26 -12.95
N LYS A 248 9.34 -8.08 -12.52
CA LYS A 248 8.21 -8.83 -13.10
C LYS A 248 7.91 -8.37 -14.53
N LEU A 249 8.01 -7.06 -14.83
CA LEU A 249 7.83 -6.53 -16.19
C LEU A 249 8.85 -7.13 -17.17
N VAL A 250 10.13 -7.14 -16.80
CA VAL A 250 11.19 -7.73 -17.63
C VAL A 250 10.98 -9.23 -17.82
N GLN A 251 10.64 -9.98 -16.74
CA GLN A 251 10.33 -11.40 -16.82
C GLN A 251 9.18 -11.71 -17.76
N LEU A 252 8.19 -10.84 -17.86
CA LEU A 252 7.01 -10.99 -18.73
C LEU A 252 7.20 -10.43 -20.15
N GLY A 253 8.41 -9.94 -20.47
CA GLY A 253 8.76 -9.46 -21.80
C GLY A 253 8.25 -8.05 -22.12
N ALA A 254 7.91 -7.25 -21.14
CA ALA A 254 7.63 -5.83 -21.32
C ALA A 254 8.93 -5.04 -21.56
N LYS A 255 8.85 -3.96 -22.32
CA LYS A 255 9.94 -3.02 -22.56
C LYS A 255 9.90 -1.91 -21.50
N LEU A 256 10.58 -2.12 -20.39
CA LEU A 256 10.71 -1.12 -19.33
C LEU A 256 11.78 -0.09 -19.71
N VAL A 257 11.42 1.20 -19.82
CA VAL A 257 12.33 2.22 -20.36
C VAL A 257 12.77 3.29 -19.35
N THR A 258 12.20 3.34 -18.15
CA THR A 258 12.57 4.36 -17.15
C THR A 258 12.70 3.77 -15.75
N ILE A 259 13.58 4.35 -14.95
CA ILE A 259 13.55 4.38 -13.47
C ILE A 259 13.85 5.80 -13.03
N SER A 260 13.45 6.21 -11.82
CA SER A 260 13.69 7.56 -11.32
C SER A 260 14.08 7.58 -9.85
N GLY A 261 14.81 8.63 -9.47
CA GLY A 261 15.20 8.96 -8.10
C GLY A 261 14.98 10.45 -7.80
N PRO A 262 15.36 10.92 -6.61
CA PRO A 262 15.30 12.34 -6.28
C PRO A 262 16.20 13.22 -7.17
N ASP A 263 17.22 12.64 -7.77
CA ASP A 263 18.15 13.30 -8.70
C ASP A 263 17.58 13.50 -10.11
N GLY A 264 16.55 12.72 -10.50
CA GLY A 264 15.95 12.75 -11.84
C GLY A 264 15.52 11.36 -12.31
N TYR A 265 15.48 11.16 -13.63
CA TYR A 265 15.18 9.85 -14.20
C TYR A 265 16.15 9.46 -15.32
N ILE A 266 16.26 8.16 -15.55
CA ILE A 266 16.95 7.61 -16.72
C ILE A 266 15.93 7.16 -17.77
N TYR A 267 16.31 7.30 -19.03
CA TYR A 267 15.60 6.75 -20.17
C TYR A 267 16.51 5.81 -20.95
N ASP A 268 16.19 4.53 -20.89
CA ASP A 268 16.86 3.48 -21.64
C ASP A 268 15.99 3.12 -22.86
N GLU A 269 16.35 3.63 -24.01
CA GLU A 269 15.58 3.43 -25.26
C GLU A 269 15.51 1.95 -25.66
N LYS A 270 16.51 1.14 -25.28
CA LYS A 270 16.51 -0.31 -25.56
C LYS A 270 15.63 -1.09 -24.62
N GLY A 271 15.33 -0.52 -23.46
CA GLY A 271 14.65 -1.16 -22.33
C GLY A 271 15.64 -1.82 -21.35
N LEU A 272 15.28 -1.78 -20.07
CA LEU A 272 16.07 -2.41 -19.01
C LEU A 272 16.15 -3.92 -19.24
N THR A 273 17.36 -4.46 -19.07
CA THR A 273 17.62 -5.91 -19.02
C THR A 273 17.53 -6.41 -17.57
N GLN A 274 17.61 -7.74 -17.37
CA GLN A 274 17.72 -8.31 -16.02
C GLN A 274 18.92 -7.75 -15.26
N GLU A 275 20.07 -7.56 -15.93
CA GLU A 275 21.24 -6.93 -15.31
C GLU A 275 20.96 -5.50 -14.84
N GLY A 276 20.21 -4.73 -15.62
CA GLY A 276 19.77 -3.38 -15.21
C GLY A 276 18.83 -3.40 -14.01
N VAL A 277 17.92 -4.38 -13.94
CA VAL A 277 17.05 -4.58 -12.77
C VAL A 277 17.84 -4.98 -11.53
N ASP A 278 18.80 -5.87 -11.68
CA ASP A 278 19.69 -6.28 -10.56
C ASP A 278 20.51 -5.09 -10.05
N TYR A 279 20.97 -4.22 -10.96
CA TYR A 279 21.70 -3.01 -10.58
C TYR A 279 20.87 -2.01 -9.76
N MET A 280 19.54 -2.03 -9.86
CA MET A 280 18.69 -1.23 -8.96
C MET A 280 18.91 -1.55 -7.47
N LEU A 281 19.26 -2.79 -7.15
CA LEU A 281 19.61 -3.19 -5.77
C LEU A 281 20.93 -2.58 -5.32
N GLU A 282 21.92 -2.51 -6.22
CA GLU A 282 23.20 -1.85 -5.94
C GLU A 282 23.01 -0.35 -5.71
N LEU A 283 22.22 0.32 -6.56
CA LEU A 283 21.87 1.74 -6.37
C LEU A 283 21.25 2.01 -4.99
N ARG A 284 20.35 1.13 -4.55
CA ARG A 284 19.73 1.24 -3.22
C ARG A 284 20.72 1.01 -2.08
N ALA A 285 21.59 0.01 -2.23
CA ALA A 285 22.59 -0.30 -1.22
C ALA A 285 23.63 0.82 -1.04
N SER A 286 23.81 1.67 -2.06
CA SER A 286 24.70 2.83 -2.00
C SER A 286 24.25 3.90 -1.01
N ASN A 287 22.97 3.94 -0.64
CA ASN A 287 22.34 4.97 0.21
C ASN A 287 22.50 6.43 -0.30
N ASN A 288 22.79 6.61 -1.58
CA ASN A 288 22.96 7.93 -2.19
C ASN A 288 21.66 8.49 -2.78
N ASP A 289 20.62 7.68 -2.85
CA ASP A 289 19.29 8.04 -3.39
C ASP A 289 19.36 8.64 -4.82
N VAL A 290 20.25 8.15 -5.69
CA VAL A 290 20.46 8.65 -7.05
C VAL A 290 20.37 7.53 -8.09
N VAL A 291 19.89 7.86 -9.31
CA VAL A 291 19.81 6.94 -10.45
C VAL A 291 20.80 7.27 -11.59
N ALA A 292 21.45 8.42 -11.54
CA ALA A 292 22.45 8.83 -12.54
C ALA A 292 23.51 7.75 -12.84
N PRO A 293 24.05 6.98 -11.86
CA PRO A 293 25.02 5.91 -12.12
C PRO A 293 24.50 4.80 -13.04
N TYR A 294 23.18 4.58 -13.12
CA TYR A 294 22.60 3.67 -14.11
C TYR A 294 22.90 4.14 -15.53
N ALA A 295 22.67 5.41 -15.80
CA ALA A 295 22.90 5.98 -17.13
C ALA A 295 24.37 5.85 -17.56
N GLU A 296 25.31 6.07 -16.65
CA GLU A 296 26.74 5.90 -16.88
C GLU A 296 27.10 4.44 -17.20
N LYS A 297 26.56 3.49 -16.42
CA LYS A 297 26.88 2.06 -16.57
C LYS A 297 26.29 1.44 -17.83
N PHE A 298 25.03 1.78 -18.19
CA PHE A 298 24.29 1.13 -19.27
C PHE A 298 24.15 1.99 -20.53
N GLY A 299 24.70 3.22 -20.55
CA GLY A 299 24.62 4.13 -21.68
C GLY A 299 23.21 4.69 -21.93
N ALA A 300 22.38 4.77 -20.89
CA ALA A 300 21.08 5.39 -20.95
C ALA A 300 21.16 6.92 -20.86
N LYS A 301 20.11 7.61 -21.26
CA LYS A 301 20.02 9.08 -21.11
C LYS A 301 19.58 9.42 -19.68
N PHE A 302 20.22 10.42 -19.07
CA PHE A 302 19.84 10.93 -17.76
C PHE A 302 19.19 12.32 -17.87
N PHE A 303 18.08 12.52 -17.19
CA PHE A 303 17.31 13.76 -17.15
C PHE A 303 17.26 14.28 -15.70
N PRO A 304 18.13 15.24 -15.34
CA PRO A 304 18.23 15.71 -13.95
C PRO A 304 16.97 16.48 -13.53
N LYS A 305 16.54 16.29 -12.27
CA LYS A 305 15.40 16.98 -11.64
C LYS A 305 14.09 16.88 -12.42
N ALA A 306 13.95 15.91 -13.31
CA ALA A 306 12.76 15.67 -14.10
C ALA A 306 12.05 14.37 -13.69
N LYS A 307 10.76 14.29 -14.04
CA LYS A 307 9.94 13.10 -13.86
C LYS A 307 9.79 12.34 -15.18
N PRO A 308 9.58 11.00 -15.18
CA PRO A 308 9.55 10.21 -16.40
C PRO A 308 8.25 10.31 -17.22
N TRP A 309 7.31 11.19 -16.87
CA TRP A 309 5.96 11.22 -17.42
C TRP A 309 5.84 11.87 -18.80
N GLU A 310 6.92 12.41 -19.34
CA GLU A 310 7.01 12.88 -20.73
C GLU A 310 7.49 11.79 -21.72
N VAL A 311 7.94 10.66 -21.19
CA VAL A 311 8.42 9.54 -22.02
C VAL A 311 7.22 8.84 -22.67
N LYS A 312 7.32 8.59 -23.98
CA LYS A 312 6.29 7.82 -24.69
C LYS A 312 6.24 6.37 -24.16
N CYS A 313 5.09 5.96 -23.67
CA CYS A 313 4.86 4.62 -23.15
C CYS A 313 3.41 4.18 -23.35
N ASP A 314 3.17 2.88 -23.32
CA ASP A 314 1.83 2.29 -23.33
C ASP A 314 1.22 2.28 -21.92
N ILE A 315 2.05 2.07 -20.90
CA ILE A 315 1.63 1.91 -19.50
C ILE A 315 2.57 2.71 -18.61
N ALA A 316 2.01 3.44 -17.64
CA ALA A 316 2.76 4.18 -16.63
C ALA A 316 2.47 3.58 -15.22
N PHE A 317 3.54 3.34 -14.44
CA PHE A 317 3.47 2.88 -13.06
C PHE A 317 4.13 3.90 -12.13
N PRO A 318 3.38 4.75 -11.44
CA PRO A 318 3.93 5.58 -10.37
C PRO A 318 4.28 4.71 -9.15
N CYS A 319 5.59 4.51 -8.91
CA CYS A 319 6.14 3.58 -7.92
C CYS A 319 6.98 4.26 -6.83
N ALA A 320 7.10 5.59 -6.81
CA ALA A 320 8.01 6.30 -5.92
C ALA A 320 7.32 6.78 -4.64
N ILE A 321 6.59 7.88 -4.70
CA ILE A 321 6.02 8.56 -3.54
C ILE A 321 4.56 8.97 -3.75
N GLN A 322 3.92 9.37 -2.65
CA GLN A 322 2.57 9.93 -2.69
C GLN A 322 2.51 11.22 -3.52
N ASN A 323 1.43 11.39 -4.30
CA ASN A 323 1.14 12.56 -5.13
C ASN A 323 2.25 12.93 -6.14
N GLU A 324 3.04 11.95 -6.57
CA GLU A 324 4.11 12.21 -7.53
C GLU A 324 3.63 12.53 -8.95
N LEU A 325 2.48 12.00 -9.35
CA LEU A 325 1.86 12.20 -10.65
C LEU A 325 0.67 13.14 -10.50
N ASN A 326 0.82 14.37 -11.00
CA ASN A 326 -0.23 15.39 -10.97
C ASN A 326 -1.05 15.41 -12.27
N GLU A 327 -2.05 16.30 -12.36
CA GLU A 327 -2.92 16.39 -13.52
C GLU A 327 -2.16 16.73 -14.83
N ASP A 328 -1.17 17.60 -14.77
CA ASP A 328 -0.36 17.97 -15.94
C ASP A 328 0.50 16.80 -16.42
N ASP A 329 1.04 16.01 -15.48
CA ASP A 329 1.75 14.76 -15.79
C ASP A 329 0.81 13.75 -16.46
N ALA A 330 -0.44 13.60 -15.97
CA ALA A 330 -1.46 12.75 -16.58
C ALA A 330 -1.83 13.21 -18.01
N LYS A 331 -1.98 14.53 -18.22
CA LYS A 331 -2.22 15.10 -19.56
C LYS A 331 -1.09 14.78 -20.53
N LYS A 332 0.16 14.90 -20.09
CA LYS A 332 1.34 14.56 -20.91
C LYS A 332 1.36 13.09 -21.28
N LEU A 333 1.12 12.20 -20.33
CA LEU A 333 1.03 10.75 -20.57
C LEU A 333 -0.04 10.44 -21.64
N VAL A 334 -1.24 10.96 -21.48
CA VAL A 334 -2.34 10.75 -22.44
C VAL A 334 -1.98 11.30 -23.82
N ALA A 335 -1.44 12.51 -23.91
CA ALA A 335 -1.02 13.14 -25.17
C ALA A 335 0.09 12.33 -25.88
N ASN A 336 0.96 11.66 -25.13
CA ASN A 336 2.02 10.80 -25.65
C ASN A 336 1.57 9.37 -25.97
N GLY A 337 0.26 9.07 -25.85
CA GLY A 337 -0.33 7.79 -26.24
C GLY A 337 -0.35 6.74 -25.15
N CYS A 338 -0.13 7.11 -23.90
CA CYS A 338 -0.31 6.21 -22.75
C CYS A 338 -1.77 5.75 -22.68
N GLN A 339 -1.98 4.43 -22.53
CA GLN A 339 -3.30 3.83 -22.52
C GLN A 339 -3.75 3.42 -21.11
N MET A 340 -2.80 3.38 -20.17
CA MET A 340 -3.06 2.85 -18.84
C MET A 340 -2.12 3.47 -17.79
N ILE A 341 -2.68 3.94 -16.69
CA ILE A 341 -1.93 4.29 -15.47
C ILE A 341 -2.31 3.28 -14.38
N VAL A 342 -1.31 2.64 -13.79
CA VAL A 342 -1.49 1.65 -12.71
C VAL A 342 -0.80 2.16 -11.46
N GLU A 343 -1.59 2.69 -10.53
CA GLU A 343 -1.09 3.31 -9.31
C GLU A 343 -0.44 2.27 -8.41
N THR A 344 0.86 2.34 -8.25
CA THR A 344 1.66 1.34 -7.54
C THR A 344 2.07 1.81 -6.15
N SER A 345 2.47 3.07 -6.00
CA SER A 345 2.64 3.68 -4.68
C SER A 345 1.28 3.98 -4.02
N ASN A 346 1.24 4.13 -2.71
CA ASN A 346 0.01 4.53 -2.04
C ASN A 346 -0.28 6.00 -2.39
N MET A 347 -1.45 6.25 -3.01
CA MET A 347 -1.86 7.57 -3.48
C MET A 347 -0.77 8.25 -4.35
N GLY A 348 -0.22 7.52 -5.32
CA GLY A 348 0.82 8.03 -6.22
C GLY A 348 0.35 9.16 -7.13
N CYS A 349 -0.95 9.20 -7.41
CA CYS A 349 -1.59 10.23 -8.24
C CYS A 349 -2.38 11.22 -7.38
N THR A 350 -2.40 12.51 -7.77
CA THR A 350 -3.31 13.48 -7.15
C THR A 350 -4.77 13.20 -7.57
N ALA A 351 -5.74 13.68 -6.80
CA ALA A 351 -7.17 13.49 -7.12
C ALA A 351 -7.53 14.02 -8.51
N GLU A 352 -6.96 15.14 -8.92
CA GLU A 352 -7.13 15.74 -10.24
C GLU A 352 -6.57 14.83 -11.34
N ALA A 353 -5.38 14.24 -11.11
CA ALA A 353 -4.77 13.27 -12.03
C ALA A 353 -5.63 12.00 -12.17
N VAL A 354 -6.16 11.47 -11.06
CA VAL A 354 -7.07 10.32 -11.06
C VAL A 354 -8.33 10.61 -11.86
N ASN A 355 -8.95 11.78 -11.63
CA ASN A 355 -10.16 12.20 -12.35
C ASN A 355 -9.90 12.34 -13.85
N TYR A 356 -8.78 12.99 -14.22
CA TYR A 356 -8.39 13.15 -15.62
C TYR A 356 -8.11 11.78 -16.28
N ALA A 357 -7.32 10.92 -15.63
CA ALA A 357 -7.00 9.59 -16.15
C ALA A 357 -8.26 8.73 -16.34
N ASN A 358 -9.14 8.67 -15.35
CA ASN A 358 -10.41 7.92 -15.45
C ASN A 358 -11.30 8.40 -16.61
N ALA A 359 -11.24 9.68 -16.98
CA ALA A 359 -12.01 10.20 -18.09
C ALA A 359 -11.44 9.78 -19.45
N HIS A 360 -10.13 9.65 -19.60
CA HIS A 360 -9.44 9.56 -20.90
C HIS A 360 -8.82 8.20 -21.19
N ILE A 361 -8.30 7.49 -20.16
CA ILE A 361 -7.59 6.21 -20.29
C ILE A 361 -8.05 5.22 -19.24
N THR A 362 -7.46 4.03 -19.19
CA THR A 362 -7.72 3.07 -18.12
C THR A 362 -6.86 3.40 -16.90
N PHE A 363 -7.48 3.53 -15.73
CA PHE A 363 -6.79 3.84 -14.47
C PHE A 363 -7.04 2.73 -13.44
N ALA A 364 -6.00 2.28 -12.77
CA ALA A 364 -6.08 1.36 -11.63
C ALA A 364 -5.73 2.07 -10.32
N PRO A 365 -6.63 2.08 -9.31
CA PRO A 365 -6.35 2.69 -8.01
C PRO A 365 -5.37 1.85 -7.20
N GLY A 366 -4.52 2.51 -6.43
CA GLY A 366 -3.49 1.87 -5.61
C GLY A 366 -4.04 0.83 -4.65
N LYS A 367 -5.20 1.09 -4.00
CA LYS A 367 -5.81 0.14 -3.05
C LYS A 367 -6.12 -1.24 -3.66
N ALA A 368 -6.35 -1.32 -4.97
CA ALA A 368 -6.52 -2.59 -5.70
C ALA A 368 -5.19 -3.06 -6.29
N ALA A 369 -4.53 -2.23 -7.09
CA ALA A 369 -3.36 -2.59 -7.85
C ALA A 369 -2.14 -2.95 -6.96
N ASN A 370 -1.89 -2.19 -5.89
CA ASN A 370 -0.74 -2.40 -5.02
C ASN A 370 -1.00 -3.34 -3.82
N ALA A 371 -2.13 -4.03 -3.80
CA ALA A 371 -2.51 -4.94 -2.71
C ALA A 371 -1.60 -6.17 -2.58
N GLY A 372 -0.70 -6.42 -3.54
CA GLY A 372 0.23 -7.54 -3.50
C GLY A 372 1.07 -7.61 -2.21
N GLY A 373 1.53 -6.46 -1.72
CA GLY A 373 2.29 -6.40 -0.48
C GLY A 373 1.54 -6.90 0.75
N VAL A 374 0.29 -6.47 0.93
CA VAL A 374 -0.56 -6.95 2.02
C VAL A 374 -1.07 -8.37 1.78
N ALA A 375 -1.27 -8.77 0.53
CA ALA A 375 -1.61 -10.15 0.18
C ALA A 375 -0.52 -11.12 0.65
N VAL A 376 0.75 -10.87 0.32
CA VAL A 376 1.87 -11.69 0.80
C VAL A 376 2.04 -11.59 2.32
N SER A 377 1.72 -10.45 2.94
CA SER A 377 1.66 -10.37 4.41
C SER A 377 0.60 -11.32 4.99
N GLY A 378 -0.58 -11.43 4.37
CA GLY A 378 -1.60 -12.41 4.78
C GLY A 378 -1.15 -13.86 4.54
N LEU A 379 -0.44 -14.11 3.44
CA LEU A 379 0.19 -15.42 3.20
C LEU A 379 1.27 -15.74 4.25
N GLU A 380 2.04 -14.75 4.72
CA GLU A 380 2.98 -14.90 5.84
C GLU A 380 2.25 -15.31 7.12
N MET A 381 1.11 -14.66 7.42
CA MET A 381 0.26 -15.05 8.57
C MET A 381 -0.20 -16.51 8.46
N SER A 382 -0.64 -16.95 7.28
CA SER A 382 -1.05 -18.34 7.04
C SER A 382 0.12 -19.31 7.25
N GLN A 383 1.29 -19.03 6.71
CA GLN A 383 2.50 -19.83 6.91
C GLN A 383 2.88 -19.91 8.39
N ASN A 384 2.79 -18.79 9.11
CA ASN A 384 3.08 -18.76 10.55
C ASN A 384 2.09 -19.60 11.37
N SER A 385 0.80 -19.55 11.05
CA SER A 385 -0.22 -20.37 11.72
C SER A 385 -0.01 -21.86 11.49
N MET A 386 0.40 -22.26 10.28
CA MET A 386 0.72 -23.65 9.94
C MET A 386 2.09 -24.09 10.45
N ARG A 387 2.96 -23.16 10.87
CA ARG A 387 4.39 -23.41 11.18
C ARG A 387 5.14 -24.07 10.03
N TYR A 388 4.83 -23.64 8.80
CA TYR A 388 5.40 -24.17 7.57
C TYR A 388 5.67 -23.05 6.57
N SER A 389 6.77 -23.12 5.84
CA SER A 389 7.15 -22.11 4.84
C SER A 389 6.92 -22.63 3.43
N TRP A 390 6.27 -21.84 2.60
CA TRP A 390 6.10 -22.12 1.17
C TRP A 390 7.33 -21.71 0.36
N THR A 391 7.51 -22.33 -0.80
CA THR A 391 8.53 -21.94 -1.78
C THR A 391 8.20 -20.57 -2.39
N ALA A 392 9.15 -19.96 -3.11
CA ALA A 392 8.90 -18.70 -3.80
C ALA A 392 7.83 -18.84 -4.88
N GLU A 393 7.83 -19.97 -5.59
CA GLU A 393 6.88 -20.32 -6.64
C GLU A 393 5.46 -20.49 -6.10
N GLU A 394 5.31 -21.15 -4.95
CA GLU A 394 4.01 -21.29 -4.28
C GLU A 394 3.44 -19.96 -3.81
N VAL A 395 4.29 -19.08 -3.25
CA VAL A 395 3.86 -17.74 -2.83
C VAL A 395 3.50 -16.88 -4.04
N ASP A 396 4.31 -16.91 -5.11
CA ASP A 396 4.05 -16.13 -6.34
C ASP A 396 2.78 -16.59 -7.04
N ALA A 397 2.53 -17.90 -7.14
CA ALA A 397 1.30 -18.44 -7.70
C ALA A 397 0.05 -18.01 -6.91
N LYS A 398 0.12 -18.04 -5.57
CA LYS A 398 -0.97 -17.55 -4.70
C LYS A 398 -1.17 -16.04 -4.85
N LEU A 399 -0.09 -15.26 -4.92
CA LEU A 399 -0.15 -13.83 -5.16
C LEU A 399 -0.82 -13.52 -6.50
N SER A 400 -0.43 -14.21 -7.58
CA SER A 400 -1.02 -14.03 -8.89
C SER A 400 -2.54 -14.30 -8.87
N GLN A 401 -2.97 -15.38 -8.20
CA GLN A 401 -4.40 -15.70 -8.06
C GLN A 401 -5.14 -14.62 -7.25
N ILE A 402 -4.58 -14.16 -6.13
CA ILE A 402 -5.20 -13.10 -5.32
C ILE A 402 -5.37 -11.82 -6.15
N MET A 403 -4.36 -11.44 -6.93
CA MET A 403 -4.44 -10.24 -7.78
C MET A 403 -5.49 -10.38 -8.88
N LYS A 404 -5.69 -11.60 -9.40
CA LYS A 404 -6.80 -11.91 -10.31
C LYS A 404 -8.16 -11.72 -9.63
N ASP A 405 -8.33 -12.26 -8.42
CA ASP A 405 -9.58 -12.18 -7.68
C ASP A 405 -9.92 -10.71 -7.32
N ILE A 406 -8.90 -9.89 -6.99
CA ILE A 406 -9.07 -8.44 -6.79
C ILE A 406 -9.54 -7.77 -8.09
N HIS A 407 -8.88 -8.08 -9.21
CA HIS A 407 -9.24 -7.54 -10.52
C HIS A 407 -10.68 -7.91 -10.89
N ASP A 408 -11.06 -9.19 -10.79
CA ASP A 408 -12.40 -9.67 -11.10
C ASP A 408 -13.47 -9.00 -10.23
N THR A 409 -13.16 -8.76 -8.96
CA THR A 409 -14.02 -7.99 -8.03
C THR A 409 -14.20 -6.54 -8.52
N CYS A 410 -13.11 -5.89 -8.92
CA CYS A 410 -13.17 -4.52 -9.46
C CYS A 410 -13.99 -4.45 -10.76
N VAL A 411 -13.85 -5.43 -11.66
CA VAL A 411 -14.64 -5.54 -12.89
C VAL A 411 -16.12 -5.72 -12.56
N LYS A 412 -16.43 -6.67 -11.67
CA LYS A 412 -17.82 -6.98 -11.28
C LYS A 412 -18.59 -5.75 -10.81
N PHE A 413 -17.96 -4.90 -10.00
CA PHE A 413 -18.63 -3.75 -9.38
C PHE A 413 -18.35 -2.41 -10.07
N GLY A 414 -17.36 -2.36 -10.97
CA GLY A 414 -16.97 -1.16 -11.69
C GLY A 414 -17.40 -1.11 -13.15
N LYS A 415 -18.06 -2.15 -13.67
CA LYS A 415 -18.48 -2.19 -15.08
C LYS A 415 -19.62 -1.20 -15.35
N GLU A 416 -19.38 -0.28 -16.28
CA GLU A 416 -20.31 0.76 -16.74
C GLU A 416 -20.41 0.70 -18.26
N GLY A 417 -21.36 -0.09 -18.78
CA GLY A 417 -21.45 -0.38 -20.22
C GLY A 417 -20.22 -1.10 -20.74
N ASN A 418 -19.50 -0.47 -21.66
CA ASN A 418 -18.26 -1.00 -22.23
C ASN A 418 -17.01 -0.53 -21.50
N LYS A 419 -17.13 0.28 -20.44
CA LYS A 419 -16.03 0.83 -19.63
C LYS A 419 -16.00 0.18 -18.25
N ILE A 420 -14.81 0.04 -17.70
CA ILE A 420 -14.61 -0.42 -16.31
C ILE A 420 -14.02 0.73 -15.51
N ASN A 421 -14.75 1.16 -14.48
CA ASN A 421 -14.26 2.12 -13.49
C ASN A 421 -13.67 1.33 -12.31
N TYR A 422 -12.37 1.10 -12.34
CA TYR A 422 -11.67 0.31 -11.32
C TYR A 422 -11.68 0.99 -9.94
N VAL A 423 -11.73 2.32 -9.86
CA VAL A 423 -11.85 3.06 -8.59
C VAL A 423 -13.17 2.74 -7.91
N LYS A 424 -14.27 2.88 -8.64
CA LYS A 424 -15.61 2.53 -8.15
C LYS A 424 -15.71 1.05 -7.79
N GLY A 425 -15.18 0.18 -8.67
CA GLY A 425 -15.18 -1.27 -8.46
C GLY A 425 -14.45 -1.68 -7.19
N ALA A 426 -13.28 -1.12 -6.92
CA ALA A 426 -12.50 -1.38 -5.73
C ALA A 426 -13.23 -0.90 -4.45
N ASN A 427 -13.78 0.31 -4.46
CA ASN A 427 -14.49 0.86 -3.32
C ASN A 427 -15.76 0.05 -2.99
N ILE A 428 -16.60 -0.24 -3.99
CA ILE A 428 -17.84 -1.01 -3.79
C ILE A 428 -17.53 -2.46 -3.39
N GLY A 429 -16.58 -3.12 -4.07
CA GLY A 429 -16.22 -4.51 -3.77
C GLY A 429 -15.65 -4.66 -2.36
N GLY A 430 -14.76 -3.77 -1.96
CA GLY A 430 -14.23 -3.70 -0.60
C GLY A 430 -15.31 -3.43 0.45
N PHE A 431 -16.20 -2.47 0.18
CA PHE A 431 -17.31 -2.12 1.05
C PHE A 431 -18.26 -3.29 1.32
N ILE A 432 -18.77 -3.93 0.27
CA ILE A 432 -19.81 -4.97 0.40
C ILE A 432 -19.33 -6.10 1.31
N LYS A 433 -18.11 -6.58 1.14
CA LYS A 433 -17.58 -7.68 1.96
C LYS A 433 -17.55 -7.32 3.45
N VAL A 434 -17.07 -6.13 3.79
CA VAL A 434 -17.01 -5.66 5.18
C VAL A 434 -18.43 -5.41 5.73
N ALA A 435 -19.28 -4.75 4.95
CA ALA A 435 -20.66 -4.44 5.32
C ALA A 435 -21.48 -5.71 5.62
N GLU A 436 -21.37 -6.75 4.79
CA GLU A 436 -22.06 -8.03 5.02
C GLU A 436 -21.56 -8.72 6.30
N ALA A 437 -20.23 -8.72 6.53
CA ALA A 437 -19.68 -9.27 7.77
C ALA A 437 -20.17 -8.50 9.00
N MET A 438 -20.14 -7.17 8.98
CA MET A 438 -20.66 -6.32 10.07
C MET A 438 -22.14 -6.55 10.33
N CYS A 439 -22.95 -6.70 9.27
CA CYS A 439 -24.36 -7.02 9.42
C CYS A 439 -24.61 -8.41 10.02
N ALA A 440 -23.77 -9.39 9.67
CA ALA A 440 -23.91 -10.76 10.16
C ALA A 440 -23.49 -10.91 11.64
N GLN A 441 -22.52 -10.10 12.07
CA GLN A 441 -22.01 -10.11 13.45
C GLN A 441 -22.85 -9.25 14.41
N GLY A 442 -23.77 -8.43 13.91
CA GLY A 442 -24.67 -7.63 14.75
C GLY A 442 -24.11 -6.24 15.09
N HIS A 443 -24.32 -5.81 16.33
CA HIS A 443 -23.93 -4.46 16.78
C HIS A 443 -22.66 -4.51 17.66
N CYS A 444 -21.64 -5.21 17.17
CA CYS A 444 -20.36 -5.29 17.83
C CYS A 444 -19.50 -4.06 17.56
#